data_dd971a3ce4fb409b3e9f48339e069fdf
#
_entry.id   dd971a3ce4fb409b3e9f48339e069fdf
#
_cell.length_a   1.000
_cell.length_b   1.000
_cell.length_c   1.000
_cell.angle_alpha   90.00
_cell.angle_beta   90.00
_cell.angle_gamma   90.00
#
_symmetry.space_group_name_H-M   'P 1'
#
loop_
_entity.id
_entity.type
_entity.pdbx_description
1 polymer ?
#
loop_
_entity_poly.entity_id
_entity_poly.type
_entity_poly.pdbx_seq_one_letter_code
_entity_poly.pdbx_strand_id
1 'polypeptide(L)'
;FKIPMTDKIEIGAVAKPQGIKGELKIRLFCDGFDSVKNITEAEVDGKVYKVESFRFCGGEEAILKLVGLDDRNQAETMRRKEVFAHKNEIDVEEGRYFISDVLGCKLFLTSGKELGEIFDIISGNVDYYYVKTDEGTAVFPLIDGLLESVDIAAKKVTVNAKKFTEVVMYED
;
A
#
# COMPACT_ATOMS: atom_id res chain seq x y z
N PHE A 1 -0.28 -17.52 -22.02
CA PHE A 1 -1.38 -16.88 -21.30
C PHE A 1 -1.00 -16.68 -19.82
N LYS A 2 -1.15 -15.50 -19.32
CA LYS A 2 -0.87 -15.19 -17.92
C LYS A 2 -2.13 -14.78 -17.20
N ILE A 3 -2.28 -15.28 -15.98
CA ILE A 3 -3.41 -14.96 -15.11
C ILE A 3 -3.16 -13.55 -14.53
N PRO A 4 -4.12 -12.63 -14.61
CA PRO A 4 -3.99 -11.31 -13.99
C PRO A 4 -3.75 -11.43 -12.48
N MET A 5 -3.06 -10.44 -11.93
CA MET A 5 -2.87 -10.35 -10.48
C MET A 5 -4.21 -10.11 -9.79
N THR A 6 -4.47 -10.84 -8.70
CA THR A 6 -5.71 -10.70 -7.93
C THR A 6 -5.59 -9.65 -6.82
N ASP A 7 -4.49 -9.70 -6.06
CA ASP A 7 -4.22 -8.73 -4.99
C ASP A 7 -3.05 -7.85 -5.41
N LYS A 8 -3.35 -6.79 -6.15
CA LYS A 8 -2.34 -5.90 -6.69
C LYS A 8 -2.47 -4.50 -6.09
N ILE A 9 -1.32 -3.86 -5.97
CA ILE A 9 -1.22 -2.47 -5.51
C ILE A 9 -0.51 -1.67 -6.60
N GLU A 10 -1.03 -0.50 -6.93
CA GLU A 10 -0.38 0.41 -7.84
C GLU A 10 0.87 1.00 -7.17
N ILE A 11 2.04 0.77 -7.78
CA ILE A 11 3.31 1.24 -7.22
C ILE A 11 3.86 2.46 -7.95
N GLY A 12 3.36 2.74 -9.13
CA GLY A 12 3.82 3.86 -9.90
C GLY A 12 3.28 3.86 -11.32
N ALA A 13 3.86 4.69 -12.17
CA ALA A 13 3.49 4.77 -13.58
C ALA A 13 4.75 4.92 -14.43
N VAL A 14 4.68 4.43 -15.67
CA VAL A 14 5.78 4.56 -16.63
C VAL A 14 5.89 6.02 -17.07
N ALA A 15 7.01 6.66 -16.75
CA ALA A 15 7.27 8.04 -17.16
C ALA A 15 7.74 8.08 -18.63
N LYS A 16 8.70 7.24 -18.96
CA LYS A 16 9.26 7.16 -20.32
C LYS A 16 10.12 5.91 -20.50
N PRO A 17 10.40 5.50 -21.74
CA PRO A 17 11.41 4.49 -21.99
C PRO A 17 12.79 4.98 -21.55
N GLN A 18 13.63 4.06 -21.12
CA GLN A 18 15.01 4.35 -20.72
C GLN A 18 15.97 3.55 -21.60
N GLY A 19 16.71 4.24 -22.45
CA GLY A 19 17.65 3.58 -23.37
C GLY A 19 16.98 2.78 -24.47
N ILE A 20 17.66 1.78 -25.01
CA ILE A 20 17.22 1.03 -26.20
C ILE A 20 16.81 -0.43 -25.91
N LYS A 21 17.05 -0.92 -24.69
CA LYS A 21 16.86 -2.33 -24.32
C LYS A 21 15.48 -2.65 -23.74
N GLY A 22 14.55 -1.71 -23.79
CA GLY A 22 13.22 -1.93 -23.26
C GLY A 22 13.07 -1.59 -21.78
N GLU A 23 14.07 -0.94 -21.18
CA GLU A 23 13.94 -0.48 -19.79
C GLU A 23 12.92 0.65 -19.69
N LEU A 24 12.21 0.67 -18.56
CA LEU A 24 11.18 1.66 -18.28
C LEU A 24 11.58 2.53 -17.10
N LYS A 25 11.50 3.83 -17.26
CA LYS A 25 11.65 4.75 -16.13
C LYS A 25 10.29 4.90 -15.46
N ILE A 26 10.23 4.49 -14.19
CA ILE A 26 9.00 4.47 -13.40
C ILE A 26 9.03 5.61 -12.39
N ARG A 27 7.92 6.33 -12.29
CA ARG A 27 7.70 7.27 -11.19
C ARG A 27 6.94 6.51 -10.10
N LEU A 28 7.53 6.43 -8.91
CA LEU A 28 6.96 5.69 -7.80
C LEU A 28 5.92 6.52 -7.04
N PHE A 29 4.83 5.87 -6.63
CA PHE A 29 3.77 6.49 -5.84
C PHE A 29 3.79 6.05 -4.38
N CYS A 30 4.66 5.09 -4.04
CA CYS A 30 4.75 4.53 -2.70
C CYS A 30 5.84 5.21 -1.86
N ASP A 31 6.01 4.76 -0.62
CA ASP A 31 6.92 5.35 0.37
C ASP A 31 8.41 5.18 0.06
N GLY A 32 8.74 4.97 -1.20
CA GLY A 32 10.12 4.86 -1.65
C GLY A 32 10.43 3.50 -2.22
N PHE A 33 11.61 3.41 -2.82
CA PHE A 33 12.06 2.22 -3.54
C PHE A 33 12.20 0.99 -2.62
N ASP A 34 12.61 1.20 -1.38
CA ASP A 34 12.85 0.08 -0.45
C ASP A 34 11.61 -0.78 -0.22
N SER A 35 10.41 -0.19 -0.29
CA SER A 35 9.17 -0.94 -0.10
C SER A 35 8.83 -1.84 -1.28
N VAL A 36 9.36 -1.59 -2.46
CA VAL A 36 9.02 -2.30 -3.70
C VAL A 36 10.21 -3.00 -4.36
N LYS A 37 11.39 -2.91 -3.78
CA LYS A 37 12.63 -3.42 -4.39
C LYS A 37 12.65 -4.94 -4.62
N ASN A 38 11.83 -5.68 -3.89
CA ASN A 38 11.82 -7.16 -3.93
C ASN A 38 10.69 -7.74 -4.79
N ILE A 39 10.02 -6.94 -5.60
CA ILE A 39 8.96 -7.44 -6.46
C ILE A 39 9.54 -8.39 -7.52
N THR A 40 8.82 -9.47 -7.82
CA THR A 40 9.23 -10.47 -8.82
C THR A 40 8.40 -10.40 -10.08
N GLU A 41 7.20 -9.81 -10.00
CA GLU A 41 6.32 -9.61 -11.14
C GLU A 41 5.70 -8.22 -11.08
N ALA A 42 5.41 -7.67 -12.26
CA ALA A 42 4.72 -6.40 -12.39
C ALA A 42 3.66 -6.50 -13.48
N GLU A 43 2.51 -5.89 -13.24
CA GLU A 43 1.45 -5.80 -14.23
C GLU A 43 1.47 -4.41 -14.86
N VAL A 44 1.57 -4.36 -16.18
CA VAL A 44 1.54 -3.12 -16.95
C VAL A 44 0.62 -3.35 -18.14
N ASP A 45 -0.32 -2.42 -18.35
CA ASP A 45 -1.27 -2.48 -19.45
C ASP A 45 -2.07 -3.81 -19.49
N GLY A 46 -2.45 -4.30 -18.30
CA GLY A 46 -3.25 -5.52 -18.16
C GLY A 46 -2.49 -6.82 -18.33
N LYS A 47 -1.18 -6.78 -18.49
CA LYS A 47 -0.36 -7.97 -18.70
C LYS A 47 0.69 -8.10 -17.60
N VAL A 48 0.84 -9.31 -17.05
CA VAL A 48 1.82 -9.61 -16.01
C VAL A 48 3.14 -10.01 -16.64
N TYR A 49 4.21 -9.35 -16.21
CA TYR A 49 5.59 -9.62 -16.66
C TYR A 49 6.45 -10.01 -15.47
N LYS A 50 7.43 -10.88 -15.70
CA LYS A 50 8.47 -11.14 -14.70
C LYS A 50 9.43 -9.95 -14.69
N VAL A 51 9.88 -9.55 -13.50
CA VAL A 51 10.85 -8.48 -13.32
C VAL A 51 12.26 -9.06 -13.52
N GLU A 52 12.98 -8.56 -14.52
CA GLU A 52 14.37 -8.93 -14.76
C GLU A 52 15.30 -8.13 -13.86
N SER A 53 15.05 -6.82 -13.75
CA SER A 53 15.79 -5.95 -12.85
C SER A 53 14.93 -4.75 -12.45
N PHE A 54 15.14 -4.25 -11.25
CA PHE A 54 14.48 -3.08 -10.74
C PHE A 54 15.44 -2.33 -9.85
N ARG A 55 15.87 -1.15 -10.28
CA ARG A 55 16.90 -0.39 -9.58
C ARG A 55 16.47 1.05 -9.34
N PHE A 56 16.87 1.58 -8.22
CA PHE A 56 16.60 2.95 -7.83
C PHE A 56 17.47 3.91 -8.67
N CYS A 57 16.88 5.03 -9.11
CA CYS A 57 17.65 6.04 -9.85
C CYS A 57 17.61 7.43 -9.24
N GLY A 58 17.03 7.56 -8.04
CA GLY A 58 17.00 8.83 -7.28
C GLY A 58 15.62 9.43 -7.16
N GLY A 59 15.36 10.11 -6.05
CA GLY A 59 14.07 10.76 -5.80
C GLY A 59 12.93 9.76 -5.77
N GLU A 60 11.94 9.97 -6.63
CA GLU A 60 10.77 9.09 -6.76
C GLU A 60 10.87 8.19 -7.98
N GLU A 61 12.04 8.03 -8.57
CA GLU A 61 12.20 7.32 -9.84
C GLU A 61 13.02 6.03 -9.71
N ALA A 62 12.66 5.04 -10.51
CA ALA A 62 13.36 3.77 -10.62
C ALA A 62 13.35 3.29 -12.06
N ILE A 63 14.26 2.38 -12.38
CA ILE A 63 14.36 1.77 -13.71
C ILE A 63 13.93 0.31 -13.61
N LEU A 64 12.88 -0.03 -14.37
CA LEU A 64 12.31 -1.37 -14.39
C LEU A 64 12.58 -2.05 -15.73
N LYS A 65 13.15 -3.25 -15.70
CA LYS A 65 13.28 -4.09 -16.88
C LYS A 65 12.42 -5.31 -16.72
N LEU A 66 11.54 -5.53 -17.69
CA LEU A 66 10.61 -6.65 -17.70
C LEU A 66 11.06 -7.70 -18.71
N VAL A 67 10.90 -8.98 -18.34
CA VAL A 67 11.20 -10.09 -19.24
C VAL A 67 10.20 -10.08 -20.40
N GLY A 68 10.71 -10.10 -21.62
CA GLY A 68 9.87 -10.05 -22.81
C GLY A 68 9.66 -8.65 -23.39
N LEU A 69 10.13 -7.62 -22.70
CA LEU A 69 10.09 -6.24 -23.18
C LEU A 69 11.53 -5.81 -23.48
N ASP A 70 11.97 -5.96 -24.72
CA ASP A 70 13.38 -5.97 -25.07
C ASP A 70 13.85 -4.82 -25.96
N ASP A 71 12.95 -3.96 -26.43
CA ASP A 71 13.33 -2.84 -27.25
C ASP A 71 12.58 -1.55 -26.89
N ARG A 72 13.11 -0.43 -27.38
CA ARG A 72 12.54 0.89 -27.09
C ARG A 72 11.13 1.07 -27.67
N ASN A 73 10.85 0.46 -28.81
CA ASN A 73 9.52 0.58 -29.42
C ASN A 73 8.43 -0.07 -28.53
N GLN A 74 8.73 -1.24 -27.98
CA GLN A 74 7.85 -1.90 -27.02
C GLN A 74 7.70 -1.05 -25.76
N ALA A 75 8.80 -0.51 -25.24
CA ALA A 75 8.77 0.34 -24.06
C ALA A 75 7.96 1.62 -24.30
N GLU A 76 8.01 2.19 -25.49
CA GLU A 76 7.26 3.39 -25.83
C GLU A 76 5.74 3.17 -25.75
N THR A 77 5.26 1.96 -26.05
CA THR A 77 3.84 1.63 -25.93
C THR A 77 3.36 1.61 -24.47
N MET A 78 4.29 1.51 -23.52
CA MET A 78 3.99 1.47 -22.08
C MET A 78 3.96 2.85 -21.44
N ARG A 79 4.29 3.90 -22.18
CA ARG A 79 4.32 5.28 -21.64
C ARG A 79 2.99 5.66 -21.01
N ARG A 80 3.05 6.19 -19.79
CA ARG A 80 1.90 6.61 -18.97
C ARG A 80 1.04 5.46 -18.44
N LYS A 81 1.43 4.21 -18.68
CA LYS A 81 0.68 3.07 -18.12
C LYS A 81 1.03 2.91 -16.64
N GLU A 82 0.02 2.51 -15.87
CA GLU A 82 0.18 2.25 -14.45
C GLU A 82 0.92 0.93 -14.23
N VAL A 83 1.73 0.89 -13.17
CA VAL A 83 2.50 -0.30 -12.79
C VAL A 83 1.96 -0.83 -11.47
N PHE A 84 1.57 -2.11 -11.47
CA PHE A 84 1.05 -2.79 -10.30
C PHE A 84 2.00 -3.92 -9.89
N ALA A 85 2.04 -4.21 -8.60
CA ALA A 85 2.79 -5.34 -8.07
C ALA A 85 1.92 -6.15 -7.12
N HIS A 86 2.33 -7.39 -6.85
CA HIS A 86 1.64 -8.21 -5.86
C HIS A 86 1.75 -7.56 -4.49
N LYS A 87 0.63 -7.42 -3.82
CA LYS A 87 0.57 -6.80 -2.49
C LYS A 87 1.50 -7.47 -1.50
N ASN A 88 1.60 -8.80 -1.53
CA ASN A 88 2.43 -9.55 -0.60
C ASN A 88 3.93 -9.41 -0.86
N GLU A 89 4.33 -8.82 -1.98
CA GLU A 89 5.74 -8.57 -2.30
C GLU A 89 6.18 -7.16 -1.91
N ILE A 90 5.26 -6.34 -1.41
CA ILE A 90 5.55 -4.97 -1.02
C ILE A 90 5.84 -4.95 0.48
N ASP A 91 7.03 -4.48 0.85
CA ASP A 91 7.42 -4.35 2.24
C ASP A 91 6.78 -3.10 2.84
N VAL A 92 6.06 -3.29 3.95
CA VAL A 92 5.46 -2.18 4.70
C VAL A 92 6.27 -2.01 5.97
N GLU A 93 6.62 -0.76 6.31
CA GLU A 93 7.32 -0.48 7.57
C GLU A 93 6.49 -1.01 8.75
N GLU A 94 7.20 -1.46 9.79
CA GLU A 94 6.55 -1.95 11.00
C GLU A 94 5.58 -0.90 11.55
N GLY A 95 4.34 -1.32 11.79
CA GLY A 95 3.27 -0.42 12.23
C GLY A 95 2.55 0.33 11.13
N ARG A 96 2.94 0.14 9.87
CA ARG A 96 2.26 0.74 8.72
C ARG A 96 1.48 -0.31 7.95
N TYR A 97 0.28 0.03 7.54
CA TYR A 97 -0.60 -0.87 6.79
C TYR A 97 -1.31 -0.09 5.69
N PHE A 98 -1.69 -0.80 4.62
CA PHE A 98 -2.49 -0.18 3.56
C PHE A 98 -3.88 0.17 4.10
N ILE A 99 -4.37 1.36 3.77
CA ILE A 99 -5.71 1.81 4.17
C ILE A 99 -6.77 0.80 3.74
N SER A 100 -6.65 0.24 2.52
CA SER A 100 -7.59 -0.75 2.01
C SER A 100 -7.66 -2.03 2.84
N ASP A 101 -6.59 -2.36 3.58
CA ASP A 101 -6.56 -3.55 4.43
C ASP A 101 -7.23 -3.32 5.78
N VAL A 102 -7.13 -2.11 6.28
CA VAL A 102 -7.63 -1.75 7.61
C VAL A 102 -9.10 -1.38 7.57
N LEU A 103 -9.58 -0.81 6.46
CA LEU A 103 -10.99 -0.51 6.29
C LEU A 103 -11.82 -1.79 6.36
N GLY A 104 -12.89 -1.75 7.17
CA GLY A 104 -13.74 -2.91 7.41
C GLY A 104 -13.28 -3.81 8.55
N CYS A 105 -12.07 -3.55 9.11
CA CYS A 105 -11.60 -4.28 10.29
C CYS A 105 -12.35 -3.84 11.53
N LYS A 106 -12.52 -4.76 12.47
CA LYS A 106 -13.10 -4.44 13.78
C LYS A 106 -12.00 -3.95 14.72
N LEU A 107 -12.32 -2.94 15.50
CA LEU A 107 -11.40 -2.34 16.45
C LEU A 107 -11.65 -2.91 17.85
N PHE A 108 -10.57 -3.39 18.48
CA PHE A 108 -10.60 -3.91 19.84
C PHE A 108 -9.60 -3.14 20.71
N LEU A 109 -9.92 -3.01 21.97
CA LEU A 109 -8.98 -2.51 22.97
C LEU A 109 -8.17 -3.67 23.54
N THR A 110 -6.98 -3.38 24.08
CA THR A 110 -6.16 -4.40 24.76
C THR A 110 -6.86 -5.03 25.94
N SER A 111 -7.90 -4.37 26.48
CA SER A 111 -8.76 -4.92 27.52
C SER A 111 -9.69 -6.03 27.02
N GLY A 112 -9.78 -6.24 25.69
CA GLY A 112 -10.66 -7.23 25.07
C GLY A 112 -11.99 -6.67 24.62
N LYS A 113 -12.28 -5.40 24.89
CA LYS A 113 -13.52 -4.77 24.47
C LYS A 113 -13.54 -4.49 22.98
N GLU A 114 -14.58 -4.95 22.29
CA GLU A 114 -14.84 -4.60 20.90
C GLU A 114 -15.53 -3.24 20.83
N LEU A 115 -14.96 -2.34 20.04
CA LEU A 115 -15.51 -0.98 19.88
C LEU A 115 -16.45 -0.86 18.69
N GLY A 116 -16.04 -1.39 17.54
CA GLY A 116 -16.82 -1.29 16.33
C GLY A 116 -16.00 -1.52 15.10
N GLU A 117 -16.46 -1.02 13.97
CA GLU A 117 -15.83 -1.22 12.67
C GLU A 117 -15.17 0.08 12.18
N ILE A 118 -13.95 -0.04 11.67
CA ILE A 118 -13.24 1.08 11.05
C ILE A 118 -13.87 1.29 9.66
N PHE A 119 -14.52 2.42 9.46
CA PHE A 119 -15.24 2.70 8.21
C PHE A 119 -14.60 3.79 7.36
N ASP A 120 -13.69 4.58 7.92
CA ASP A 120 -12.99 5.63 7.18
C ASP A 120 -11.65 5.94 7.82
N ILE A 121 -10.72 6.39 6.99
CA ILE A 121 -9.39 6.82 7.42
C ILE A 121 -9.04 8.06 6.60
N ILE A 122 -8.75 9.16 7.29
CA ILE A 122 -8.32 10.40 6.65
C ILE A 122 -6.83 10.53 6.86
N SER A 123 -6.07 10.44 5.76
CA SER A 123 -4.61 10.54 5.79
C SER A 123 -4.14 11.99 5.77
N GLY A 124 -3.07 12.26 6.53
CA GLY A 124 -2.45 13.58 6.62
C GLY A 124 -1.09 13.43 7.28
N ASN A 125 -0.62 14.46 7.98
CA ASN A 125 0.58 14.35 8.80
C ASN A 125 0.42 13.27 9.87
N VAL A 126 -0.81 13.10 10.34
CA VAL A 126 -1.25 12.02 11.21
C VAL A 126 -2.51 11.45 10.59
N ASP A 127 -2.63 10.13 10.56
CA ASP A 127 -3.83 9.47 10.06
C ASP A 127 -4.90 9.48 11.15
N TYR A 128 -6.13 9.87 10.79
CA TYR A 128 -7.27 9.82 11.69
C TYR A 128 -8.18 8.66 11.30
N TYR A 129 -8.48 7.81 12.27
CA TYR A 129 -9.34 6.64 12.08
C TYR A 129 -10.74 6.94 12.59
N TYR A 130 -11.73 6.56 11.80
CA TYR A 130 -13.14 6.73 12.10
C TYR A 130 -13.78 5.36 12.33
N VAL A 131 -14.31 5.14 13.50
CA VAL A 131 -14.88 3.86 13.93
C VAL A 131 -16.34 4.04 14.29
N LYS A 132 -17.20 3.20 13.75
CA LYS A 132 -18.62 3.22 14.07
C LYS A 132 -18.86 2.39 15.33
N THR A 133 -19.32 3.03 16.39
CA THR A 133 -19.56 2.39 17.69
C THR A 133 -21.01 2.56 18.12
N ASP A 134 -21.40 1.86 19.20
CA ASP A 134 -22.74 1.99 19.79
C ASP A 134 -22.98 3.38 20.40
N GLU A 135 -21.91 4.10 20.71
CA GLU A 135 -21.99 5.43 21.33
C GLU A 135 -21.79 6.57 20.32
N GLY A 136 -21.80 6.25 19.03
CA GLY A 136 -21.57 7.22 17.95
C GLY A 136 -20.27 6.92 17.21
N THR A 137 -19.76 7.92 16.51
CA THR A 137 -18.52 7.77 15.76
C THR A 137 -17.33 8.13 16.64
N ALA A 138 -16.42 7.16 16.83
CA ALA A 138 -15.15 7.41 17.51
C ALA A 138 -14.12 7.87 16.49
N VAL A 139 -13.41 8.94 16.77
CA VAL A 139 -12.33 9.49 15.93
C VAL A 139 -11.07 9.56 16.76
N PHE A 140 -9.97 9.03 16.23
CA PHE A 140 -8.71 9.09 16.96
C PHE A 140 -7.52 9.18 16.00
N PRO A 141 -6.46 9.91 16.40
CA PRO A 141 -5.23 9.94 15.63
C PRO A 141 -4.41 8.68 15.86
N LEU A 142 -3.76 8.18 14.81
CA LEU A 142 -2.85 7.05 14.95
C LEU A 142 -1.49 7.59 15.42
N ILE A 143 -1.27 7.51 16.73
CA ILE A 143 -0.02 7.97 17.38
C ILE A 143 0.86 6.77 17.73
N ASP A 144 2.15 7.05 18.00
CA ASP A 144 3.10 6.01 18.39
C ASP A 144 2.63 5.27 19.63
N GLY A 145 2.69 3.95 19.58
CA GLY A 145 2.32 3.09 20.70
C GLY A 145 0.82 2.87 20.87
N LEU A 146 -0.01 3.48 20.04
CA LEU A 146 -1.46 3.25 20.08
C LEU A 146 -1.81 1.89 19.47
N LEU A 147 -1.25 1.58 18.33
CA LEU A 147 -1.51 0.33 17.60
C LEU A 147 -0.71 -0.80 18.22
N GLU A 148 -1.40 -1.80 18.79
CA GLU A 148 -0.77 -2.95 19.42
C GLU A 148 -0.62 -4.13 18.46
N SER A 149 -1.67 -4.42 17.68
CA SER A 149 -1.61 -5.48 16.68
C SER A 149 -2.62 -5.26 15.56
N VAL A 150 -2.29 -5.79 14.39
CA VAL A 150 -3.18 -5.81 13.24
C VAL A 150 -3.17 -7.22 12.66
N ASP A 151 -4.34 -7.85 12.63
CA ASP A 151 -4.52 -9.15 11.99
C ASP A 151 -5.48 -8.96 10.82
N ILE A 152 -4.92 -8.78 9.64
CA ILE A 152 -5.71 -8.51 8.43
C ILE A 152 -6.55 -9.73 8.04
N ALA A 153 -6.02 -10.94 8.23
CA ALA A 153 -6.75 -12.17 7.90
C ALA A 153 -8.00 -12.31 8.77
N ALA A 154 -7.90 -11.98 10.05
CA ALA A 154 -9.03 -12.00 10.97
C ALA A 154 -9.85 -10.70 10.94
N LYS A 155 -9.42 -9.70 10.20
CA LYS A 155 -10.01 -8.35 10.15
C LYS A 155 -10.13 -7.73 11.54
N LYS A 156 -9.03 -7.79 12.29
CA LYS A 156 -9.00 -7.36 13.68
C LYS A 156 -7.82 -6.41 13.90
N VAL A 157 -8.13 -5.23 14.46
CA VAL A 157 -7.12 -4.24 14.86
C VAL A 157 -7.24 -4.04 16.36
N THR A 158 -6.14 -4.12 17.09
CA THR A 158 -6.11 -3.93 18.53
C THR A 158 -5.28 -2.70 18.89
N VAL A 159 -5.85 -1.82 19.70
CA VAL A 159 -5.18 -0.60 20.16
C VAL A 159 -5.03 -0.61 21.68
N ASN A 160 -3.99 0.11 22.16
CA ASN A 160 -3.73 0.25 23.58
C ASN A 160 -4.89 1.00 24.25
N ALA A 161 -5.54 0.35 25.22
CA ALA A 161 -6.74 0.89 25.86
C ALA A 161 -6.47 2.24 26.55
N LYS A 162 -5.35 2.36 27.24
CA LYS A 162 -5.01 3.60 27.95
C LYS A 162 -4.78 4.76 26.99
N LYS A 163 -3.96 4.56 25.98
CA LYS A 163 -3.66 5.60 24.99
C LYS A 163 -4.90 5.95 24.18
N PHE A 164 -5.70 4.97 23.81
CA PHE A 164 -6.95 5.21 23.11
C PHE A 164 -7.87 6.14 23.89
N THR A 165 -8.04 5.88 25.18
CA THR A 165 -8.88 6.71 26.06
C THR A 165 -8.38 8.16 26.13
N GLU A 166 -7.07 8.36 26.02
CA GLU A 166 -6.47 9.70 26.08
C GLU A 166 -6.67 10.53 24.80
N VAL A 167 -6.85 9.87 23.66
CA VAL A 167 -6.87 10.57 22.36
C VAL A 167 -8.19 10.48 21.61
N VAL A 168 -9.11 9.60 22.01
CA VAL A 168 -10.35 9.39 21.28
C VAL A 168 -11.32 10.57 21.46
N MET A 169 -11.99 10.93 20.37
CA MET A 169 -13.09 11.88 20.38
C MET A 169 -14.31 11.18 19.80
N TYR A 170 -15.48 11.48 20.36
CA TYR A 170 -16.74 10.92 19.88
C TYR A 170 -17.56 12.01 19.18
N GLU A 171 -18.09 11.66 18.02
CA GLU A 171 -18.97 12.52 17.25
C GLU A 171 -20.38 11.87 17.20
N ASP A 172 -21.40 12.68 17.26
CA ASP A 172 -22.77 12.20 17.15
C ASP A 172 -23.15 11.82 15.70
#